data_1742a2ae8100f9aa9cd6592f6f5fef2c
#
_entry.id   1742a2ae8100f9aa9cd6592f6f5fef2c
#
_cell.length_a   1.000
_cell.length_b   1.000
_cell.length_c   1.000
_cell.angle_alpha   90.00
_cell.angle_beta   90.00
_cell.angle_gamma   90.00
#
_symmetry.space_group_name_H-M   'P 1'
#
loop_
_entity.id
_entity.type
_entity.pdbx_description
1 polymer ?
#
loop_
_entity_poly.entity_id
_entity_poly.type
_entity_poly.pdbx_seq_one_letter_code
_entity_poly.pdbx_strand_id
1 'polypeptide(L)'
;MRHLKRTAKLGRTGTHRNAMLANLVCSLIKHKRVTTTLAKAKAARSVAEKLVTLGKKDTVQARRLVAARLHQEDATKILFNEIAPAQKDRNGGYTRIVKLGGTIGKYAGQRQGDAAHMAILEWVDLTSVTPAAETTTAEAKPADATEEKPAKKSKKKKEESAEAKA
;
A
#
# COMPACT_ATOMS: atom_id res chain seq x y z
N MET A 1 29.88 22.80 -5.41
CA MET A 1 30.02 22.25 -4.05
C MET A 1 28.67 21.79 -3.48
N ARG A 2 28.63 20.71 -2.67
CA ARG A 2 27.42 20.12 -2.09
C ARG A 2 27.35 20.30 -0.59
N HIS A 3 27.31 21.53 -0.14
CA HIS A 3 27.24 21.79 1.30
C HIS A 3 25.87 21.39 1.86
N LEU A 4 25.83 20.61 2.93
CA LEU A 4 24.65 20.17 3.70
C LEU A 4 23.55 19.44 2.91
N LYS A 5 23.74 19.13 1.62
CA LYS A 5 22.76 18.38 0.83
C LYS A 5 22.88 16.87 1.07
N ARG A 6 22.06 16.33 1.97
CA ARG A 6 22.00 14.90 2.32
C ARG A 6 20.96 14.12 1.51
N THR A 7 20.71 14.50 0.27
CA THR A 7 19.74 13.79 -0.56
C THR A 7 20.28 12.42 -0.98
N ALA A 8 19.63 11.36 -0.57
CA ALA A 8 19.96 10.00 -0.97
C ALA A 8 19.70 9.82 -2.47
N LYS A 9 20.74 9.52 -3.26
CA LYS A 9 20.64 9.30 -4.71
C LYS A 9 19.96 7.95 -5.04
N LEU A 10 20.13 6.94 -4.18
CA LEU A 10 19.56 5.58 -4.30
C LEU A 10 19.93 4.87 -5.62
N GLY A 11 21.11 5.20 -6.20
CA GLY A 11 21.54 4.64 -7.48
C GLY A 11 20.62 4.96 -8.67
N ARG A 12 19.88 6.08 -8.64
CA ARG A 12 18.88 6.43 -9.66
C ARG A 12 19.04 7.84 -10.18
N THR A 13 18.61 8.06 -11.42
CA THR A 13 18.44 9.41 -12.00
C THR A 13 17.40 10.21 -11.20
N GLY A 14 17.38 11.52 -11.35
CA GLY A 14 16.48 12.40 -10.59
C GLY A 14 15.00 12.06 -10.81
N THR A 15 14.60 11.92 -12.07
CA THR A 15 13.22 11.61 -12.48
C THR A 15 12.77 10.24 -11.93
N HIS A 16 13.56 9.20 -12.18
CA HIS A 16 13.26 7.84 -11.68
C HIS A 16 13.17 7.79 -10.15
N ARG A 17 14.06 8.50 -9.43
CA ARG A 17 14.01 8.57 -7.98
C ARG A 17 12.74 9.23 -7.47
N ASN A 18 12.33 10.35 -8.09
CA ASN A 18 11.10 11.04 -7.69
C ASN A 18 9.86 10.17 -7.95
N ALA A 19 9.76 9.51 -9.10
CA ALA A 19 8.69 8.57 -9.40
C ALA A 19 8.66 7.38 -8.44
N MET A 20 9.82 6.79 -8.14
CA MET A 20 9.92 5.71 -7.16
C MET A 20 9.46 6.14 -5.76
N LEU A 21 9.84 7.33 -5.30
CA LEU A 21 9.41 7.84 -3.99
C LEU A 21 7.92 8.18 -3.99
N ALA A 22 7.37 8.74 -5.06
CA ALA A 22 5.94 8.99 -5.21
C ALA A 22 5.15 7.68 -5.10
N ASN A 23 5.52 6.66 -5.87
CA ASN A 23 4.86 5.35 -5.83
C ASN A 23 4.96 4.69 -4.46
N LEU A 24 6.11 4.78 -3.78
CA LEU A 24 6.27 4.24 -2.44
C LEU A 24 5.36 4.95 -1.42
N VAL A 25 5.21 6.26 -1.53
CA VAL A 25 4.30 7.03 -0.67
C VAL A 25 2.85 6.75 -1.02
N CYS A 26 2.49 6.60 -2.30
CA CYS A 26 1.14 6.17 -2.69
C CYS A 26 0.78 4.80 -2.09
N SER A 27 1.71 3.84 -2.13
CA SER A 27 1.52 2.54 -1.48
C SER A 27 1.37 2.67 0.03
N LEU A 28 2.14 3.55 0.67
CA LEU A 28 2.02 3.84 2.11
C LEU A 28 0.64 4.43 2.47
N ILE A 29 0.12 5.33 1.63
CA ILE A 29 -1.22 5.93 1.81
C ILE A 29 -2.31 4.86 1.70
N LYS A 30 -2.24 4.01 0.67
CA LYS A 30 -3.25 2.97 0.40
C LYS A 30 -3.24 1.86 1.46
N HIS A 31 -2.05 1.37 1.80
CA HIS A 31 -1.89 0.19 2.67
C HIS A 31 -1.55 0.52 4.13
N LYS A 32 -1.41 1.81 4.48
CA LYS A 32 -1.06 2.31 5.83
C LYS A 32 0.34 1.89 6.31
N ARG A 33 0.91 0.79 5.80
CA ARG A 33 2.25 0.30 6.09
C ARG A 33 2.89 -0.32 4.84
N VAL A 34 4.21 -0.18 4.68
CA VAL A 34 4.97 -0.71 3.54
C VAL A 34 6.31 -1.25 4.00
N THR A 35 6.64 -2.46 3.57
CA THR A 35 7.95 -3.07 3.79
C THR A 35 8.90 -2.71 2.64
N THR A 36 10.04 -2.14 2.96
CA THR A 36 11.03 -1.72 1.96
C THR A 36 12.45 -1.69 2.55
N THR A 37 13.46 -1.37 1.73
CA THR A 37 14.81 -1.23 2.26
C THR A 37 14.93 0.02 3.15
N LEU A 38 15.76 -0.06 4.19
CA LEU A 38 15.96 1.03 5.16
C LEU A 38 16.33 2.36 4.49
N ALA A 39 17.17 2.33 3.45
CA ALA A 39 17.56 3.54 2.73
C ALA A 39 16.37 4.20 1.99
N LYS A 40 15.51 3.40 1.35
CA LYS A 40 14.29 3.88 0.69
C LYS A 40 13.28 4.39 1.71
N ALA A 41 13.07 3.67 2.83
CA ALA A 41 12.19 4.10 3.92
C ALA A 41 12.58 5.48 4.46
N LYS A 42 13.88 5.69 4.75
CA LYS A 42 14.39 6.99 5.21
C LYS A 42 14.14 8.12 4.22
N ALA A 43 14.30 7.86 2.92
CA ALA A 43 14.04 8.86 1.89
C ALA A 43 12.53 9.14 1.71
N ALA A 44 11.69 8.10 1.70
CA ALA A 44 10.23 8.22 1.56
C ALA A 44 9.59 8.93 2.76
N ARG A 45 10.08 8.69 3.98
CA ARG A 45 9.65 9.39 5.20
C ARG A 45 9.62 10.91 5.01
N SER A 46 10.71 11.49 4.52
CA SER A 46 10.81 12.94 4.31
C SER A 46 9.77 13.47 3.32
N VAL A 47 9.42 12.68 2.29
CA VAL A 47 8.39 13.05 1.31
C VAL A 47 6.99 12.92 1.94
N ALA A 48 6.70 11.79 2.59
CA ALA A 48 5.42 11.51 3.23
C ALA A 48 5.05 12.57 4.27
N GLU A 49 5.97 12.92 5.16
CA GLU A 49 5.73 13.91 6.21
C GLU A 49 5.41 15.30 5.65
N LYS A 50 6.09 15.72 4.58
CA LYS A 50 5.78 16.98 3.90
C LYS A 50 4.39 16.98 3.27
N LEU A 51 3.95 15.85 2.72
CA LEU A 51 2.62 15.72 2.14
C LEU A 51 1.51 15.76 3.20
N VAL A 52 1.72 15.17 4.37
CA VAL A 52 0.78 15.29 5.50
C VAL A 52 0.69 16.73 5.98
N THR A 53 1.82 17.43 6.11
CA THR A 53 1.82 18.84 6.50
C THR A 53 1.04 19.72 5.50
N LEU A 54 1.12 19.43 4.20
CA LEU A 54 0.28 20.08 3.18
C LEU A 54 -1.18 19.67 3.31
N GLY A 55 -1.44 18.37 3.56
CA GLY A 55 -2.78 17.83 3.75
C GLY A 55 -3.54 18.48 4.89
N LYS A 56 -2.87 18.79 5.99
CA LYS A 56 -3.45 19.49 7.14
C LYS A 56 -3.95 20.90 6.85
N LYS A 57 -3.43 21.57 5.82
CA LYS A 57 -3.87 22.91 5.41
C LYS A 57 -5.20 22.90 4.67
N ASP A 58 -5.57 21.80 4.06
CA ASP A 58 -6.80 21.54 3.30
C ASP A 58 -7.24 22.66 2.34
N THR A 59 -6.29 23.36 1.74
CA THR A 59 -6.55 24.37 0.72
C THR A 59 -6.52 23.74 -0.68
N VAL A 60 -7.23 24.36 -1.64
CA VAL A 60 -7.21 23.92 -3.05
C VAL A 60 -5.77 23.89 -3.59
N GLN A 61 -4.95 24.88 -3.21
CA GLN A 61 -3.54 24.93 -3.59
C GLN A 61 -2.77 23.74 -3.02
N ALA A 62 -2.99 23.39 -1.74
CA ALA A 62 -2.35 22.23 -1.13
C ALA A 62 -2.74 20.92 -1.85
N ARG A 63 -4.01 20.77 -2.21
CA ARG A 63 -4.49 19.60 -2.97
C ARG A 63 -3.79 19.50 -4.34
N ARG A 64 -3.66 20.60 -5.07
CA ARG A 64 -2.92 20.65 -6.35
C ARG A 64 -1.44 20.28 -6.19
N LEU A 65 -0.76 20.77 -5.17
CA LEU A 65 0.64 20.46 -4.88
C LEU A 65 0.83 18.99 -4.50
N VAL A 66 -0.07 18.40 -3.73
CA VAL A 66 -0.03 16.98 -3.37
C VAL A 66 -0.27 16.11 -4.60
N ALA A 67 -1.29 16.41 -5.42
CA ALA A 67 -1.59 15.71 -6.67
C ALA A 67 -0.40 15.75 -7.63
N ALA A 68 0.25 16.91 -7.79
CA ALA A 68 1.46 17.06 -8.61
C ALA A 68 2.66 16.25 -8.10
N ARG A 69 2.70 15.88 -6.81
CA ARG A 69 3.75 15.05 -6.23
C ARG A 69 3.47 13.56 -6.29
N LEU A 70 2.22 13.16 -6.10
CA LEU A 70 1.80 11.76 -6.04
C LEU A 70 1.47 11.18 -7.42
N HIS A 71 1.00 12.02 -8.34
CA HIS A 71 0.50 11.61 -9.68
C HIS A 71 -0.63 10.57 -9.63
N GLN A 72 -1.32 10.42 -8.49
CA GLN A 72 -2.43 9.50 -8.27
C GLN A 72 -3.54 10.20 -7.50
N GLU A 73 -4.72 10.29 -8.10
CA GLU A 73 -5.88 10.97 -7.50
C GLU A 73 -6.42 10.23 -6.28
N ASP A 74 -6.53 8.89 -6.36
CA ASP A 74 -7.03 8.07 -5.27
C ASP A 74 -6.19 8.22 -3.99
N ALA A 75 -4.86 8.15 -4.13
CA ALA A 75 -3.97 8.38 -3.00
C ALA A 75 -4.10 9.80 -2.43
N THR A 76 -4.34 10.79 -3.30
CA THR A 76 -4.59 12.16 -2.85
C THR A 76 -5.90 12.25 -2.05
N LYS A 77 -6.99 11.64 -2.53
CA LYS A 77 -8.27 11.61 -1.81
C LYS A 77 -8.13 10.97 -0.42
N ILE A 78 -7.48 9.80 -0.35
CA ILE A 78 -7.25 9.09 0.92
C ILE A 78 -6.41 9.94 1.89
N LEU A 79 -5.37 10.62 1.38
CA LEU A 79 -4.53 11.48 2.22
C LEU A 79 -5.33 12.59 2.90
N PHE A 80 -6.21 13.30 2.17
CA PHE A 80 -7.00 14.40 2.72
C PHE A 80 -8.18 13.93 3.57
N ASN A 81 -8.81 12.83 3.22
CA ASN A 81 -10.01 12.34 3.89
C ASN A 81 -9.72 11.52 5.15
N GLU A 82 -8.62 10.75 5.15
CA GLU A 82 -8.33 9.82 6.25
C GLU A 82 -7.07 10.21 7.02
N ILE A 83 -5.94 10.43 6.32
CA ILE A 83 -4.62 10.55 6.97
C ILE A 83 -4.44 11.92 7.60
N ALA A 84 -4.75 13.00 6.89
CA ALA A 84 -4.53 14.34 7.38
C ALA A 84 -5.41 14.67 8.60
N PRO A 85 -6.71 14.30 8.65
CA PRO A 85 -7.53 14.49 9.83
C PRO A 85 -7.03 13.69 11.05
N ALA A 86 -6.63 12.43 10.85
CA ALA A 86 -6.11 11.58 11.93
C ALA A 86 -4.80 12.10 12.55
N GLN A 87 -4.05 12.92 11.80
CA GLN A 87 -2.77 13.49 12.26
C GLN A 87 -2.89 14.99 12.68
N LYS A 88 -4.11 15.51 12.87
CA LYS A 88 -4.35 16.92 13.07
C LYS A 88 -3.61 17.49 14.29
N ASP A 89 -3.62 16.77 15.39
CA ASP A 89 -3.06 17.21 16.67
C ASP A 89 -1.53 17.06 16.76
N ARG A 90 -0.93 16.28 15.85
CA ARG A 90 0.50 16.00 15.85
C ARG A 90 1.27 17.04 15.03
N ASN A 91 2.28 17.68 15.60
CA ASN A 91 3.07 18.73 14.94
C ASN A 91 4.26 18.21 14.12
N GLY A 92 4.33 16.92 13.81
CA GLY A 92 5.38 16.27 13.01
C GLY A 92 5.61 14.83 13.45
N GLY A 93 6.53 14.13 12.76
CA GLY A 93 6.77 12.73 13.09
C GLY A 93 5.58 11.82 12.83
N TYR A 94 4.89 12.04 11.73
CA TYR A 94 3.68 11.30 11.35
C TYR A 94 3.95 9.86 10.99
N THR A 95 5.20 9.53 10.68
CA THR A 95 5.60 8.19 10.24
C THR A 95 6.63 7.57 11.17
N ARG A 96 6.59 6.25 11.28
CA ARG A 96 7.56 5.43 12.03
C ARG A 96 8.28 4.48 11.08
N ILE A 97 9.57 4.26 11.32
CA ILE A 97 10.37 3.26 10.61
C ILE A 97 10.76 2.18 11.62
N VAL A 98 10.23 0.99 11.44
CA VAL A 98 10.56 -0.20 12.23
C VAL A 98 11.56 -1.02 11.42
N LYS A 99 12.77 -1.22 11.96
CA LYS A 99 13.78 -2.05 11.32
C LYS A 99 13.38 -3.52 11.46
N LEU A 100 13.38 -4.24 10.35
CA LEU A 100 13.26 -5.69 10.37
C LEU A 100 14.63 -6.28 10.69
N GLY A 101 14.70 -7.12 11.69
CA GLY A 101 15.93 -7.71 12.19
C GLY A 101 16.22 -7.26 13.60
N GLY A 102 16.05 -8.20 14.51
CA GLY A 102 16.41 -8.05 15.92
C GLY A 102 17.91 -8.26 16.15
N THR A 103 18.30 -8.11 17.40
CA THR A 103 19.67 -8.26 17.91
C THR A 103 20.19 -9.70 17.78
N ILE A 104 19.34 -10.66 17.40
CA ILE A 104 19.64 -12.09 17.35
C ILE A 104 19.95 -12.49 15.91
N GLY A 105 21.23 -12.64 15.62
CA GLY A 105 21.76 -13.12 14.35
C GLY A 105 22.21 -12.02 13.38
N LYS A 106 23.42 -12.18 12.86
CA LYS A 106 24.11 -11.22 11.98
C LYS A 106 23.35 -10.89 10.69
N TYR A 107 22.37 -11.73 10.31
CA TYR A 107 21.60 -11.64 9.06
C TYR A 107 20.08 -11.51 9.26
N ALA A 108 19.61 -11.40 10.50
CA ALA A 108 18.18 -11.24 10.77
C ALA A 108 17.67 -9.92 10.17
N GLY A 109 16.61 -10.01 9.35
CA GLY A 109 15.98 -8.86 8.71
C GLY A 109 16.69 -8.31 7.48
N GLN A 110 17.65 -9.04 6.94
CA GLN A 110 18.24 -8.75 5.64
C GLN A 110 17.51 -9.53 4.53
N ARG A 111 17.42 -8.90 3.35
CA ARG A 111 16.83 -9.56 2.19
C ARG A 111 17.81 -10.59 1.62
N GLN A 112 17.33 -11.78 1.33
CA GLN A 112 18.14 -12.79 0.64
C GLN A 112 18.58 -12.29 -0.74
N GLY A 113 19.81 -12.60 -1.12
CA GLY A 113 20.43 -12.22 -2.38
C GLY A 113 21.34 -11.01 -2.27
N ASP A 114 20.84 -9.85 -1.79
CA ASP A 114 21.63 -8.62 -1.72
C ASP A 114 21.93 -8.13 -0.29
N ALA A 115 21.56 -8.90 0.72
CA ALA A 115 21.76 -8.58 2.14
C ALA A 115 21.29 -7.15 2.53
N ALA A 116 20.33 -6.58 1.80
CA ALA A 116 19.82 -5.25 2.08
C ALA A 116 19.05 -5.21 3.40
N HIS A 117 19.34 -4.25 4.26
CA HIS A 117 18.58 -4.03 5.49
C HIS A 117 17.16 -3.61 5.16
N MET A 118 16.18 -4.38 5.64
CA MET A 118 14.75 -4.14 5.44
C MET A 118 14.16 -3.34 6.61
N ALA A 119 13.13 -2.59 6.32
CA ALA A 119 12.37 -1.83 7.30
C ALA A 119 10.90 -1.70 6.87
N ILE A 120 10.03 -1.57 7.86
CA ILE A 120 8.64 -1.21 7.68
C ILE A 120 8.52 0.29 7.89
N LEU A 121 7.90 0.98 6.94
CA LEU A 121 7.46 2.36 7.06
C LEU A 121 5.96 2.35 7.30
N GLU A 122 5.48 3.00 8.34
CA GLU A 122 4.07 3.04 8.74
C GLU A 122 3.65 4.40 9.27
N TRP A 123 2.35 4.68 9.26
CA TRP A 123 1.75 5.84 9.93
C TRP A 123 1.60 5.56 11.42
N VAL A 124 1.89 6.53 12.27
CA VAL A 124 1.91 6.33 13.74
C VAL A 124 0.51 6.11 14.29
N ASP A 125 -0.46 6.93 13.93
CA ASP A 125 -1.79 6.90 14.54
C ASP A 125 -2.81 6.01 13.80
N LEU A 126 -2.44 5.51 12.62
CA LEU A 126 -3.30 4.66 11.78
C LEU A 126 -3.01 3.17 11.91
N THR A 127 -1.94 2.80 12.61
CA THR A 127 -1.57 1.38 12.84
C THR A 127 -2.40 0.71 13.93
N SER A 128 -3.13 1.47 14.75
CA SER A 128 -4.06 0.93 15.74
C SER A 128 -5.35 0.34 15.14
N VAL A 129 -5.59 0.59 13.84
CA VAL A 129 -6.70 -0.01 13.10
C VAL A 129 -6.15 -1.04 12.12
N THR A 130 -5.49 -2.08 12.61
CA THR A 130 -5.41 -3.32 11.86
C THR A 130 -6.75 -4.01 12.02
N PRO A 131 -7.50 -4.28 10.95
CA PRO A 131 -8.50 -5.32 11.04
C PRO A 131 -7.75 -6.58 11.46
N ALA A 132 -8.16 -7.15 12.57
CA ALA A 132 -7.70 -8.46 12.99
C ALA A 132 -7.79 -9.38 11.78
N ALA A 133 -6.71 -10.10 11.52
CA ALA A 133 -6.73 -11.19 10.57
C ALA A 133 -7.99 -12.00 10.86
N GLU A 134 -8.88 -12.10 9.88
CA GLU A 134 -9.89 -13.14 9.86
C GLU A 134 -9.13 -14.47 9.82
N THR A 135 -8.88 -15.00 10.99
CA THR A 135 -8.63 -16.41 11.16
C THR A 135 -9.93 -17.11 10.79
N THR A 136 -10.00 -17.55 9.55
CA THR A 136 -10.93 -18.59 9.14
C THR A 136 -10.64 -19.81 10.00
N THR A 137 -11.34 -19.91 11.11
CA THR A 137 -11.49 -21.13 11.85
C THR A 137 -12.38 -22.02 10.99
N ALA A 138 -11.74 -22.93 10.26
CA ALA A 138 -12.41 -24.09 9.69
C ALA A 138 -12.87 -24.96 10.88
N GLU A 139 -14.11 -24.81 11.30
CA GLU A 139 -14.75 -25.81 12.15
C GLU A 139 -15.30 -26.92 11.29
N ALA A 140 -14.83 -28.08 11.66
CA ALA A 140 -15.14 -29.37 11.09
C ALA A 140 -16.62 -29.72 11.23
N LYS A 141 -17.13 -30.36 10.19
CA LYS A 141 -18.35 -31.16 10.16
C LYS A 141 -18.40 -32.24 11.22
N PRO A 142 -19.59 -32.67 11.60
CA PRO A 142 -19.85 -34.09 11.43
C PRO A 142 -20.99 -34.40 10.47
N ALA A 143 -20.84 -35.52 9.87
CA ALA A 143 -21.72 -36.19 8.93
C ALA A 143 -23.02 -36.68 9.61
N ASP A 144 -24.11 -36.64 8.86
CA ASP A 144 -24.95 -37.86 8.79
C ASP A 144 -25.74 -37.90 7.48
N ALA A 145 -26.00 -39.12 7.08
CA ALA A 145 -26.46 -39.59 5.80
C ALA A 145 -27.97 -39.40 5.60
N THR A 146 -28.43 -39.35 4.38
CA THR A 146 -29.30 -40.35 3.76
C THR A 146 -29.78 -39.92 2.39
N GLU A 147 -29.49 -40.78 1.42
CA GLU A 147 -30.12 -41.13 0.16
C GLU A 147 -31.33 -40.32 -0.36
N GLU A 148 -31.27 -39.90 -1.60
CA GLU A 148 -31.94 -40.55 -2.72
C GLU A 148 -31.69 -39.82 -4.06
N LYS A 149 -31.25 -40.59 -5.05
CA LYS A 149 -31.40 -40.39 -6.50
C LYS A 149 -32.70 -41.10 -6.91
N PRO A 150 -33.30 -40.96 -8.12
CA PRO A 150 -32.69 -40.57 -9.38
C PRO A 150 -33.63 -39.91 -10.43
N ALA A 151 -33.04 -39.69 -11.58
CA ALA A 151 -33.56 -39.83 -12.92
C ALA A 151 -34.16 -38.61 -13.67
N LYS A 152 -33.49 -38.27 -14.68
CA LYS A 152 -33.63 -38.51 -16.14
C LYS A 152 -34.53 -37.58 -16.96
N LYS A 153 -33.93 -37.24 -18.03
CA LYS A 153 -34.34 -37.09 -19.45
C LYS A 153 -34.50 -35.64 -19.90
N SER A 154 -33.77 -35.21 -20.83
CA SER A 154 -33.47 -35.55 -22.21
C SER A 154 -34.09 -34.55 -23.19
N LYS A 155 -33.18 -34.13 -24.06
CA LYS A 155 -33.42 -33.90 -25.51
C LYS A 155 -34.11 -32.63 -25.98
N LYS A 156 -33.35 -31.93 -26.77
CA LYS A 156 -33.40 -31.87 -28.26
C LYS A 156 -34.20 -30.66 -28.74
N LYS A 157 -33.73 -29.84 -29.57
CA LYS A 157 -33.56 -29.80 -31.01
C LYS A 157 -33.30 -28.32 -31.33
N LYS A 158 -32.23 -27.99 -31.96
CA LYS A 158 -31.91 -28.01 -33.37
C LYS A 158 -32.66 -26.94 -34.19
N GLU A 159 -31.83 -26.16 -34.80
CA GLU A 159 -31.93 -25.67 -36.17
C GLU A 159 -33.14 -24.76 -36.45
N GLU A 160 -33.09 -23.81 -37.20
CA GLU A 160 -32.52 -23.55 -38.54
C GLU A 160 -32.78 -22.10 -38.94
N SER A 161 -31.90 -21.62 -39.66
CA SER A 161 -31.86 -20.92 -40.95
C SER A 161 -32.18 -19.43 -40.85
N ALA A 162 -31.30 -18.64 -41.27
CA ALA A 162 -30.79 -18.32 -42.59
C ALA A 162 -31.72 -17.45 -43.41
N GLU A 163 -31.09 -16.40 -43.93
CA GLU A 163 -31.42 -15.67 -45.17
C GLU A 163 -32.72 -14.88 -45.17
N ALA A 164 -32.77 -13.73 -45.63
CA ALA A 164 -32.23 -13.03 -46.77
C ALA A 164 -32.80 -11.60 -46.84
N LYS A 165 -32.00 -10.76 -47.44
CA LYS A 165 -32.39 -9.68 -48.35
C LYS A 165 -33.37 -8.60 -47.92
N ALA A 166 -32.97 -7.39 -47.82
CA ALA A 166 -32.83 -6.43 -48.92
C ALA A 166 -31.99 -5.28 -48.44
#